data_450f28d34078b48a5e133f7443980a58
#
_entry.id   450f28d34078b48a5e133f7443980a58
#
_cell.length_a   1.000
_cell.length_b   1.000
_cell.length_c   1.000
_cell.angle_alpha   90.00
_cell.angle_beta   90.00
_cell.angle_gamma   90.00
#
_symmetry.space_group_name_H-M   'P 1'
#
loop_
_entity.id
_entity.type
_entity.pdbx_description
1 polymer ?
#
loop_
_entity_poly.entity_id
_entity_poly.type
_entity_poly.pdbx_seq_one_letter_code
_entity_poly.pdbx_strand_id
1 'polypeptide(L)'
;MNNQIWIDHLTSWKAFLNERISLTEDDGERIKCERQIKTIERVRCGAVLNPNLLSEFVSPTTEESEEGVCEDFYFDLNDSQRKAVRLALGENDLSLIQGPPGTGKTQVIAEICLQFLSRNPGLRILVCSETHVAVNNLLSRNAQYRKGIRIVRIRDKENDDAVDEFSPETIIDSYLNWAADSIQNKAAYTIIEEELRDSFS
;
A
#
# COMPACT_ATOMS: atom_id res chain seq x y z
N MET A 1 3.24 1.68 31.09
CA MET A 1 3.89 0.51 30.52
C MET A 1 5.35 0.82 30.21
N ASN A 2 6.27 -0.13 30.39
CA ASN A 2 7.67 0.17 30.54
C ASN A 2 8.35 0.49 29.20
N ASN A 3 8.33 1.76 28.77
CA ASN A 3 9.02 2.27 27.58
C ASN A 3 10.52 1.88 27.55
N GLN A 4 11.10 1.53 28.72
CA GLN A 4 12.50 1.21 28.85
C GLN A 4 12.87 -0.10 28.13
N ILE A 5 12.04 -1.13 28.22
CA ILE A 5 12.31 -2.43 27.56
C ILE A 5 12.41 -2.26 26.04
N TRP A 6 11.57 -1.44 25.46
CA TRP A 6 11.64 -1.13 24.03
C TRP A 6 12.89 -0.38 23.64
N ILE A 7 13.21 0.64 24.41
CA ILE A 7 14.41 1.45 24.17
C ILE A 7 15.65 0.54 24.22
N ASP A 8 15.68 -0.39 25.16
CA ASP A 8 16.78 -1.33 25.31
C ASP A 8 16.87 -2.31 24.12
N HIS A 9 15.74 -2.85 23.67
CA HIS A 9 15.69 -3.70 22.48
C HIS A 9 16.11 -2.96 21.20
N LEU A 10 15.59 -1.76 20.96
CA LEU A 10 15.97 -0.94 19.81
C LEU A 10 17.46 -0.55 19.86
N THR A 11 17.98 -0.32 21.05
CA THR A 11 19.39 0.01 21.26
C THR A 11 20.29 -1.19 20.94
N SER A 12 19.92 -2.38 21.43
CA SER A 12 20.63 -3.63 21.16
C SER A 12 20.59 -3.97 19.67
N TRP A 13 19.42 -3.80 19.03
CA TRP A 13 19.26 -4.04 17.60
C TRP A 13 20.11 -3.07 16.76
N LYS A 14 20.15 -1.81 17.13
CA LYS A 14 21.01 -0.81 16.47
C LYS A 14 22.49 -1.17 16.61
N ALA A 15 22.94 -1.63 17.77
CA ALA A 15 24.31 -2.07 18.00
C ALA A 15 24.67 -3.26 17.09
N PHE A 16 23.80 -4.27 17.02
CA PHE A 16 23.96 -5.41 16.11
C PHE A 16 24.06 -5.00 14.64
N LEU A 17 23.22 -4.06 14.18
CA LEU A 17 23.26 -3.58 12.80
C LEU A 17 24.55 -2.82 12.49
N ASN A 18 25.07 -2.01 13.43
CA ASN A 18 26.34 -1.33 13.26
C ASN A 18 27.53 -2.30 13.18
N GLU A 19 27.53 -3.35 14.02
CA GLU A 19 28.52 -4.42 13.93
C GLU A 19 28.46 -5.12 12.57
N ARG A 20 27.25 -5.43 12.09
CA ARG A 20 27.04 -6.08 10.78
C ARG A 20 27.55 -5.21 9.63
N ILE A 21 27.32 -3.91 9.65
CA ILE A 21 27.87 -2.95 8.68
C ILE A 21 29.41 -2.99 8.66
N SER A 22 30.03 -3.11 9.82
CA SER A 22 31.50 -3.14 9.91
C SER A 22 32.12 -4.45 9.38
N LEU A 23 31.34 -5.52 9.28
CA LEU A 23 31.78 -6.85 8.87
C LEU A 23 31.42 -7.18 7.43
N THR A 24 30.47 -6.48 6.82
CA THR A 24 30.00 -6.78 5.46
C THR A 24 30.79 -6.00 4.40
N GLU A 25 31.16 -6.71 3.33
CA GLU A 25 31.72 -6.12 2.10
C GLU A 25 30.63 -5.87 1.04
N ASP A 26 29.41 -6.36 1.28
CA ASP A 26 28.27 -6.20 0.38
C ASP A 26 27.60 -4.83 0.59
N ASP A 27 27.67 -3.99 -0.43
CA ASP A 27 27.06 -2.66 -0.45
C ASP A 27 25.54 -2.71 -0.27
N GLY A 28 24.85 -3.72 -0.83
CA GLY A 28 23.41 -3.91 -0.69
C GLY A 28 23.02 -4.21 0.75
N GLU A 29 23.77 -5.09 1.41
CA GLU A 29 23.56 -5.40 2.82
C GLU A 29 23.83 -4.20 3.71
N ARG A 30 24.91 -3.43 3.44
CA ARG A 30 25.23 -2.21 4.16
C ARG A 30 24.08 -1.19 4.08
N ILE A 31 23.60 -0.89 2.88
CA ILE A 31 22.48 0.04 2.66
C ILE A 31 21.21 -0.43 3.40
N LYS A 32 20.93 -1.74 3.38
CA LYS A 32 19.80 -2.32 4.11
C LYS A 32 19.92 -2.07 5.63
N CYS A 33 21.07 -2.32 6.20
CA CYS A 33 21.33 -2.08 7.63
C CYS A 33 21.23 -0.58 7.98
N GLU A 34 21.77 0.30 7.17
CA GLU A 34 21.67 1.76 7.36
C GLU A 34 20.22 2.25 7.35
N ARG A 35 19.39 1.75 6.43
CA ARG A 35 17.96 2.05 6.38
C ARG A 35 17.23 1.58 7.64
N GLN A 36 17.58 0.40 8.16
CA GLN A 36 17.02 -0.13 9.41
C GLN A 36 17.43 0.73 10.61
N ILE A 37 18.68 1.14 10.70
CA ILE A 37 19.17 2.05 11.76
C ILE A 37 18.39 3.37 11.72
N LYS A 38 18.25 3.97 10.55
CA LYS A 38 17.47 5.20 10.38
C LYS A 38 16.01 5.04 10.82
N THR A 39 15.41 3.88 10.57
CA THR A 39 14.05 3.57 11.03
C THR A 39 14.00 3.47 12.55
N ILE A 40 14.97 2.77 13.18
CA ILE A 40 15.08 2.68 14.64
C ILE A 40 15.17 4.07 15.28
N GLU A 41 15.97 4.95 14.69
CA GLU A 41 16.11 6.33 15.19
C GLU A 41 14.82 7.12 15.12
N ARG A 42 14.09 7.01 14.01
CA ARG A 42 12.77 7.64 13.85
C ARG A 42 11.77 7.13 14.90
N VAL A 43 11.74 5.83 15.13
CA VAL A 43 10.90 5.21 16.17
C VAL A 43 11.26 5.74 17.54
N ARG A 44 12.55 5.80 17.88
CA ARG A 44 13.04 6.32 19.18
C ARG A 44 12.70 7.79 19.41
N CYS A 45 12.69 8.59 18.35
CA CYS A 45 12.33 10.00 18.41
C CYS A 45 10.82 10.25 18.34
N GLY A 46 9.98 9.20 18.32
CA GLY A 46 8.54 9.34 18.18
C GLY A 46 8.09 9.84 16.80
N ALA A 47 8.98 9.85 15.80
CA ALA A 47 8.66 10.25 14.43
C ALA A 47 7.98 9.10 13.65
N VAL A 48 6.89 8.60 14.21
CA VAL A 48 6.04 7.52 13.66
C VAL A 48 4.61 8.02 13.54
N LEU A 49 3.91 7.58 12.51
CA LEU A 49 2.53 8.03 12.25
C LEU A 49 1.54 7.48 13.29
N ASN A 50 1.76 6.25 13.74
CA ASN A 50 0.93 5.61 14.76
C ASN A 50 1.82 5.14 15.93
N PRO A 51 1.95 5.93 17.02
CA PRO A 51 2.72 5.53 18.18
C PRO A 51 2.10 4.35 18.94
N ASN A 52 0.79 4.11 18.83
CA ASN A 52 0.10 3.01 19.48
C ASN A 52 0.53 1.65 18.91
N LEU A 53 0.87 1.59 17.63
CA LEU A 53 1.33 0.37 16.98
C LEU A 53 2.53 -0.27 17.69
N LEU A 54 3.41 0.55 18.27
CA LEU A 54 4.56 0.04 19.02
C LEU A 54 4.14 -0.65 20.32
N SER A 55 3.09 -0.17 20.98
CA SER A 55 2.56 -0.80 22.19
C SER A 55 1.93 -2.14 21.89
N GLU A 56 1.26 -2.28 20.76
CA GLU A 56 0.64 -3.54 20.31
C GLU A 56 1.68 -4.63 20.01
N PHE A 57 2.85 -4.27 19.50
CA PHE A 57 3.94 -5.25 19.29
C PHE A 57 4.56 -5.76 20.59
N VAL A 58 4.51 -4.98 21.70
CA VAL A 58 5.11 -5.36 22.99
C VAL A 58 4.15 -6.09 23.89
N SER A 59 2.92 -5.61 23.91
CA SER A 59 1.85 -6.09 24.76
C SER A 59 0.57 -6.10 23.94
N PRO A 60 0.45 -7.07 23.03
CA PRO A 60 -0.77 -7.16 22.24
C PRO A 60 -1.97 -7.29 23.18
N THR A 61 -2.94 -6.43 22.98
CA THR A 61 -4.22 -6.56 23.67
C THR A 61 -4.91 -7.81 23.14
N THR A 62 -5.22 -8.73 24.03
CA THR A 62 -5.95 -9.96 23.72
C THR A 62 -7.46 -9.75 23.80
N GLU A 63 -7.94 -8.53 23.72
CA GLU A 63 -9.36 -8.26 23.61
C GLU A 63 -9.87 -8.82 22.28
N GLU A 64 -11.02 -9.48 22.33
CA GLU A 64 -11.66 -9.96 21.10
C GLU A 64 -11.97 -8.75 20.22
N SER A 65 -11.36 -8.69 19.05
CA SER A 65 -11.61 -7.62 18.08
C SER A 65 -13.06 -7.68 17.64
N GLU A 66 -13.77 -6.55 17.69
CA GLU A 66 -15.11 -6.45 17.14
C GLU A 66 -15.08 -6.65 15.62
N GLU A 67 -15.97 -7.50 15.12
CA GLU A 67 -16.10 -7.67 13.67
C GLU A 67 -16.69 -6.40 13.03
N GLY A 68 -16.00 -5.87 12.04
CA GLY A 68 -16.53 -4.78 11.22
C GLY A 68 -17.73 -5.24 10.37
N VAL A 69 -18.66 -4.34 10.14
CA VAL A 69 -19.85 -4.64 9.33
C VAL A 69 -19.45 -4.81 7.87
N CYS A 70 -19.69 -5.99 7.31
CA CYS A 70 -19.50 -6.30 5.89
C CYS A 70 -20.50 -7.39 5.49
N GLU A 71 -21.48 -7.03 4.69
CA GLU A 71 -22.53 -7.94 4.18
C GLU A 71 -22.23 -8.35 2.73
N ASP A 72 -21.81 -7.40 1.90
CA ASP A 72 -21.51 -7.60 0.50
C ASP A 72 -20.01 -7.74 0.27
N PHE A 73 -19.63 -8.80 -0.45
CA PHE A 73 -18.25 -9.11 -0.79
C PHE A 73 -18.04 -9.03 -2.30
N TYR A 74 -16.91 -8.49 -2.72
CA TYR A 74 -16.51 -8.41 -4.13
C TYR A 74 -16.11 -9.77 -4.70
N PHE A 75 -15.56 -10.64 -3.83
CA PHE A 75 -15.11 -11.98 -4.20
C PHE A 75 -15.98 -13.06 -3.54
N ASP A 76 -16.03 -14.23 -4.18
CA ASP A 76 -16.60 -15.42 -3.56
C ASP A 76 -15.61 -15.94 -2.49
N LEU A 77 -15.95 -15.70 -1.23
CA LEU A 77 -15.17 -16.02 -0.06
C LEU A 77 -15.88 -17.08 0.79
N ASN A 78 -15.10 -18.02 1.33
CA ASN A 78 -15.61 -18.94 2.32
C ASN A 78 -15.78 -18.25 3.71
N ASP A 79 -16.44 -18.91 4.65
CA ASP A 79 -16.77 -18.32 5.96
C ASP A 79 -15.54 -17.87 6.74
N SER A 80 -14.45 -18.63 6.72
CA SER A 80 -13.21 -18.26 7.40
C SER A 80 -12.57 -17.01 6.78
N GLN A 81 -12.62 -16.89 5.46
CA GLN A 81 -12.11 -15.72 4.73
C GLN A 81 -13.00 -14.50 5.01
N ARG A 82 -14.32 -14.65 5.00
CA ARG A 82 -15.28 -13.58 5.36
C ARG A 82 -15.06 -13.08 6.77
N LYS A 83 -14.84 -14.01 7.71
CA LYS A 83 -14.51 -13.65 9.09
C LYS A 83 -13.21 -12.85 9.17
N ALA A 84 -12.16 -13.28 8.48
CA ALA A 84 -10.89 -12.56 8.44
C ALA A 84 -11.04 -11.13 7.86
N VAL A 85 -11.86 -10.95 6.81
CA VAL A 85 -12.17 -9.61 6.27
C VAL A 85 -12.89 -8.76 7.33
N ARG A 86 -13.93 -9.29 7.98
CA ARG A 86 -14.68 -8.54 9.00
C ARG A 86 -13.79 -8.12 10.16
N LEU A 87 -12.94 -9.03 10.67
CA LEU A 87 -11.97 -8.69 11.71
C LEU A 87 -11.02 -7.58 11.29
N ALA A 88 -10.47 -7.64 10.08
CA ALA A 88 -9.60 -6.59 9.56
C ALA A 88 -10.31 -5.24 9.38
N LEU A 89 -11.61 -5.24 9.12
CA LEU A 89 -12.42 -4.02 8.96
C LEU A 89 -12.88 -3.42 10.30
N GLY A 90 -12.93 -4.21 11.35
CA GLY A 90 -13.25 -3.76 12.70
C GLY A 90 -12.03 -3.27 13.47
N GLU A 91 -10.84 -3.67 13.07
CA GLU A 91 -9.60 -3.32 13.76
C GLU A 91 -9.07 -1.94 13.34
N ASN A 92 -8.56 -1.19 14.30
CA ASN A 92 -8.09 0.18 14.04
C ASN A 92 -6.58 0.27 13.82
N ASP A 93 -5.79 -0.53 14.53
CA ASP A 93 -4.32 -0.38 14.55
C ASP A 93 -3.57 -1.53 13.90
N LEU A 94 -3.90 -2.78 14.22
CA LEU A 94 -3.18 -3.95 13.74
C LEU A 94 -4.11 -5.16 13.62
N SER A 95 -4.12 -5.80 12.45
CA SER A 95 -4.78 -7.08 12.22
C SER A 95 -3.78 -8.10 11.67
N LEU A 96 -3.69 -9.27 12.30
CA LEU A 96 -2.81 -10.36 11.90
C LEU A 96 -3.63 -11.52 11.32
N ILE A 97 -3.45 -11.79 10.04
CA ILE A 97 -4.14 -12.86 9.32
C ILE A 97 -3.13 -13.93 8.91
N GLN A 98 -3.20 -15.09 9.54
CA GLN A 98 -2.36 -16.22 9.20
C GLN A 98 -3.14 -17.27 8.42
N GLY A 99 -2.48 -17.88 7.44
CA GLY A 99 -3.04 -18.99 6.68
C GLY A 99 -1.97 -19.77 5.93
N PRO A 100 -2.11 -21.10 5.78
CA PRO A 100 -1.22 -21.93 4.97
C PRO A 100 -1.13 -21.48 3.50
N PRO A 101 -0.16 -21.97 2.71
CA PRO A 101 -0.15 -21.78 1.27
C PRO A 101 -1.45 -22.27 0.63
N GLY A 102 -1.95 -21.57 -0.39
CA GLY A 102 -3.17 -21.97 -1.11
C GLY A 102 -4.51 -21.61 -0.45
N THR A 103 -4.55 -21.05 0.75
CA THR A 103 -5.79 -20.66 1.45
C THR A 103 -6.46 -19.38 0.95
N GLY A 104 -5.97 -18.78 -0.13
CA GLY A 104 -6.57 -17.59 -0.72
C GLY A 104 -6.25 -16.27 0.00
N LYS A 105 -5.13 -16.20 0.76
CA LYS A 105 -4.72 -14.95 1.45
C LYS A 105 -4.73 -13.73 0.54
N THR A 106 -4.23 -13.85 -0.69
CA THR A 106 -4.22 -12.75 -1.66
C THR A 106 -5.62 -12.27 -2.00
N GLN A 107 -6.60 -13.18 -2.04
CA GLN A 107 -8.00 -12.82 -2.28
C GLN A 107 -8.60 -12.08 -1.08
N VAL A 108 -8.27 -12.50 0.13
CA VAL A 108 -8.67 -11.81 1.37
C VAL A 108 -8.08 -10.40 1.43
N ILE A 109 -6.79 -10.23 1.10
CA ILE A 109 -6.13 -8.92 1.04
C ILE A 109 -6.79 -8.02 -0.02
N ALA A 110 -7.07 -8.57 -1.21
CA ALA A 110 -7.75 -7.85 -2.28
C ALA A 110 -9.13 -7.36 -1.83
N GLU A 111 -9.91 -8.22 -1.19
CA GLU A 111 -11.21 -7.88 -0.61
C GLU A 111 -11.11 -6.75 0.42
N ILE A 112 -10.20 -6.88 1.39
CA ILE A 112 -9.97 -5.85 2.42
C ILE A 112 -9.65 -4.50 1.78
N CYS A 113 -8.75 -4.46 0.80
CA CYS A 113 -8.41 -3.23 0.09
C CYS A 113 -9.65 -2.60 -0.59
N LEU A 114 -10.46 -3.40 -1.28
CA LEU A 114 -11.66 -2.92 -1.96
C LEU A 114 -12.71 -2.40 -0.97
N GLN A 115 -12.92 -3.11 0.13
CA GLN A 115 -13.84 -2.69 1.19
C GLN A 115 -13.45 -1.35 1.81
N PHE A 116 -12.16 -1.14 2.10
CA PHE A 116 -11.69 0.15 2.62
C PHE A 116 -11.84 1.28 1.60
N LEU A 117 -11.48 1.05 0.33
CA LEU A 117 -11.55 2.06 -0.72
C LEU A 117 -12.99 2.42 -1.09
N SER A 118 -13.92 1.46 -1.05
CA SER A 118 -15.34 1.73 -1.33
C SER A 118 -15.98 2.58 -0.25
N ARG A 119 -15.57 2.40 1.00
CA ARG A 119 -16.09 3.18 2.15
C ARG A 119 -15.46 4.56 2.25
N ASN A 120 -14.23 4.70 1.80
CA ASN A 120 -13.50 5.96 1.84
C ASN A 120 -12.67 6.15 0.56
N PRO A 121 -13.25 6.79 -0.47
CA PRO A 121 -12.58 7.02 -1.76
C PRO A 121 -11.31 7.87 -1.69
N GLY A 122 -11.12 8.62 -0.60
CA GLY A 122 -9.90 9.41 -0.34
C GLY A 122 -8.76 8.62 0.32
N LEU A 123 -9.01 7.37 0.72
CA LEU A 123 -8.03 6.55 1.42
C LEU A 123 -6.88 6.16 0.50
N ARG A 124 -5.68 6.13 1.07
CA ARG A 124 -4.47 5.61 0.41
C ARG A 124 -4.00 4.37 1.13
N ILE A 125 -3.89 3.26 0.40
CA ILE A 125 -3.46 1.96 0.90
C ILE A 125 -2.08 1.65 0.35
N LEU A 126 -1.12 1.34 1.22
CA LEU A 126 0.19 0.82 0.84
C LEU A 126 0.19 -0.70 1.01
N VAL A 127 0.48 -1.41 -0.05
CA VAL A 127 0.68 -2.86 -0.03
C VAL A 127 2.14 -3.19 -0.26
N CYS A 128 2.72 -3.95 0.66
CA CYS A 128 4.11 -4.40 0.58
C CYS A 128 4.19 -5.93 0.56
N SER A 129 5.15 -6.46 -0.19
CA SER A 129 5.46 -7.89 -0.21
C SER A 129 6.95 -8.09 -0.44
N GLU A 130 7.49 -9.21 0.02
CA GLU A 130 8.87 -9.62 -0.27
C GLU A 130 9.06 -10.03 -1.73
N THR A 131 7.98 -10.44 -2.42
CA THR A 131 8.05 -10.90 -3.81
C THR A 131 7.19 -10.05 -4.74
N HIS A 132 7.73 -9.74 -5.91
CA HIS A 132 7.00 -9.03 -6.97
C HIS A 132 5.77 -9.81 -7.45
N VAL A 133 5.86 -11.15 -7.47
CA VAL A 133 4.77 -12.05 -7.88
C VAL A 133 3.53 -11.88 -6.99
N ALA A 134 3.71 -11.73 -5.68
CA ALA A 134 2.58 -11.56 -4.77
C ALA A 134 1.85 -10.23 -5.01
N VAL A 135 2.59 -9.14 -5.27
CA VAL A 135 2.00 -7.85 -5.63
C VAL A 135 1.27 -7.94 -6.96
N ASN A 136 1.88 -8.57 -7.99
CA ASN A 136 1.26 -8.74 -9.29
C ASN A 136 -0.06 -9.52 -9.21
N ASN A 137 -0.08 -10.61 -8.44
CA ASN A 137 -1.28 -11.42 -8.22
C ASN A 137 -2.40 -10.60 -7.56
N LEU A 138 -2.06 -9.70 -6.63
CA LEU A 138 -3.04 -8.81 -6.01
C LEU A 138 -3.59 -7.80 -7.03
N LEU A 139 -2.72 -7.19 -7.83
CA LEU A 139 -3.12 -6.21 -8.85
C LEU A 139 -4.01 -6.84 -9.92
N SER A 140 -3.67 -8.04 -10.39
CA SER A 140 -4.46 -8.79 -11.38
C SER A 140 -5.85 -9.13 -10.86
N ARG A 141 -5.99 -9.50 -9.60
CA ARG A 141 -7.29 -9.80 -8.98
C ARG A 141 -8.19 -8.57 -8.88
N ASN A 142 -7.62 -7.41 -8.58
CA ASN A 142 -8.37 -6.17 -8.47
C ASN A 142 -8.68 -5.52 -9.82
N ALA A 143 -8.15 -6.05 -10.93
CA ALA A 143 -8.28 -5.47 -12.26
C ALA A 143 -9.73 -5.18 -12.68
N GLN A 144 -10.65 -6.10 -12.37
CA GLN A 144 -12.08 -5.96 -12.73
C GLN A 144 -12.84 -4.91 -11.90
N TYR A 145 -12.29 -4.50 -10.74
CA TYR A 145 -12.92 -3.54 -9.82
C TYR A 145 -12.27 -2.15 -9.87
N ARG A 146 -11.41 -1.89 -10.86
CA ARG A 146 -10.59 -0.67 -10.97
C ARG A 146 -11.35 0.63 -11.21
N LYS A 147 -12.64 0.60 -11.47
CA LYS A 147 -13.40 1.82 -11.76
C LYS A 147 -13.28 2.81 -10.59
N GLY A 148 -12.49 3.87 -10.79
CA GLY A 148 -12.25 4.91 -9.77
C GLY A 148 -11.07 4.67 -8.82
N ILE A 149 -10.36 3.54 -8.92
CA ILE A 149 -9.17 3.25 -8.10
C ILE A 149 -7.91 3.56 -8.90
N ARG A 150 -7.04 4.41 -8.36
CA ARG A 150 -5.71 4.65 -8.91
C ARG A 150 -4.70 3.74 -8.23
N ILE A 151 -4.00 2.96 -9.02
CA ILE A 151 -2.98 2.02 -8.56
C ILE A 151 -1.63 2.48 -9.08
N VAL A 152 -0.64 2.62 -8.20
CA VAL A 152 0.74 2.93 -8.54
C VAL A 152 1.63 1.83 -8.00
N ARG A 153 2.44 1.23 -8.85
CA ARG A 153 3.41 0.22 -8.48
C ARG A 153 4.81 0.82 -8.42
N ILE A 154 5.41 0.78 -7.23
CA ILE A 154 6.80 1.21 -7.03
C ILE A 154 7.69 -0.03 -7.14
N ARG A 155 8.69 0.02 -8.01
CA ARG A 155 9.68 -1.03 -8.26
C ARG A 155 11.08 -0.53 -7.97
N ASP A 156 11.98 -1.47 -7.70
CA ASP A 156 13.42 -1.20 -7.78
C ASP A 156 13.87 -1.33 -9.24
N LYS A 157 14.48 -0.30 -9.79
CA LYS A 157 14.82 -0.20 -11.23
C LYS A 157 15.86 -1.22 -11.71
N GLU A 158 16.57 -1.86 -10.78
CA GLU A 158 17.70 -2.72 -11.14
C GLU A 158 17.32 -4.11 -11.65
N ASN A 159 16.07 -4.56 -11.51
CA ASN A 159 15.72 -5.97 -11.74
C ASN A 159 14.53 -6.24 -12.67
N ASP A 160 13.92 -5.24 -13.29
CA ASP A 160 12.73 -5.51 -14.08
C ASP A 160 12.50 -4.44 -15.18
N ASP A 161 12.98 -4.74 -16.41
CA ASP A 161 12.80 -3.89 -17.60
C ASP A 161 11.35 -3.90 -18.15
N ALA A 162 10.46 -4.65 -17.52
CA ALA A 162 9.07 -4.73 -17.96
C ALA A 162 8.31 -3.46 -17.52
N VAL A 163 8.09 -2.57 -18.46
CA VAL A 163 7.13 -1.47 -18.32
C VAL A 163 5.74 -2.09 -18.13
N ASP A 164 5.14 -1.91 -16.96
CA ASP A 164 3.77 -2.37 -16.74
C ASP A 164 2.82 -1.17 -16.65
N GLU A 165 1.53 -1.46 -16.83
CA GLU A 165 0.46 -0.46 -16.80
C GLU A 165 0.33 0.31 -15.46
N PHE A 166 1.01 -0.14 -14.40
CA PHE A 166 1.00 0.43 -13.05
C PHE A 166 2.27 1.18 -12.70
N SER A 167 3.26 1.22 -13.61
CA SER A 167 4.48 1.97 -13.36
C SER A 167 4.18 3.47 -13.26
N PRO A 168 4.89 4.22 -12.40
CA PRO A 168 4.72 5.66 -12.30
C PRO A 168 4.85 6.36 -13.65
N GLU A 169 5.78 5.90 -14.49
CA GLU A 169 6.05 6.42 -15.82
C GLU A 169 4.83 6.26 -16.73
N THR A 170 4.27 5.06 -16.82
CA THR A 170 3.07 4.78 -17.62
C THR A 170 1.86 5.59 -17.16
N ILE A 171 1.71 5.76 -15.84
CA ILE A 171 0.61 6.56 -15.28
C ILE A 171 0.79 8.03 -15.62
N ILE A 172 2.01 8.58 -15.51
CA ILE A 172 2.32 9.97 -15.88
C ILE A 172 2.06 10.17 -17.36
N ASP A 173 2.54 9.29 -18.23
CA ASP A 173 2.33 9.38 -19.68
C ASP A 173 0.85 9.32 -20.04
N SER A 174 0.07 8.44 -19.41
CA SER A 174 -1.37 8.38 -19.62
C SER A 174 -2.08 9.66 -19.21
N TYR A 175 -1.63 10.29 -18.13
CA TYR A 175 -2.16 11.57 -17.66
C TYR A 175 -1.81 12.73 -18.59
N LEU A 176 -0.56 12.78 -19.09
CA LEU A 176 -0.11 13.79 -20.03
C LEU A 176 -0.85 13.67 -21.35
N ASN A 177 -1.05 12.46 -21.88
CA ASN A 177 -1.83 12.22 -23.09
C ASN A 177 -3.30 12.64 -22.90
N TRP A 178 -3.93 12.25 -21.79
CA TRP A 178 -5.30 12.69 -21.48
C TRP A 178 -5.41 14.23 -21.37
N ALA A 179 -4.44 14.89 -20.74
CA ALA A 179 -4.43 16.33 -20.62
C ALA A 179 -4.25 17.01 -21.98
N ALA A 180 -3.35 16.49 -22.82
CA ALA A 180 -3.13 17.00 -24.18
C ALA A 180 -4.41 16.86 -25.04
N ASP A 181 -5.05 15.71 -25.03
CA ASP A 181 -6.31 15.46 -25.73
C ASP A 181 -7.44 16.38 -25.23
N SER A 182 -7.49 16.60 -23.91
CA SER A 182 -8.49 17.49 -23.31
C SER A 182 -8.29 18.95 -23.70
N ILE A 183 -7.02 19.40 -23.87
CA ILE A 183 -6.68 20.75 -24.32
C ILE A 183 -7.00 20.90 -25.80
N GLN A 184 -6.65 19.92 -26.64
CA GLN A 184 -6.98 19.93 -28.07
C GLN A 184 -8.48 19.94 -28.32
N ASN A 185 -9.23 19.11 -27.58
CA ASN A 185 -10.69 19.13 -27.68
C ASN A 185 -11.30 20.44 -27.23
N LYS A 186 -10.81 21.06 -26.15
CA LYS A 186 -11.24 22.38 -25.71
C LYS A 186 -10.95 23.48 -26.72
N ALA A 187 -9.74 23.45 -27.31
CA ALA A 187 -9.38 24.40 -28.37
C ALA A 187 -10.25 24.23 -29.61
N ALA A 188 -10.54 22.98 -30.01
CA ALA A 188 -11.45 22.70 -31.12
C ALA A 188 -12.88 23.20 -30.85
N TYR A 189 -13.41 23.02 -29.63
CA TYR A 189 -14.72 23.57 -29.26
C TYR A 189 -14.74 25.09 -29.29
N THR A 190 -13.69 25.76 -28.82
CA THR A 190 -13.59 27.23 -28.83
C THR A 190 -13.56 27.76 -30.25
N ILE A 191 -12.81 27.14 -31.15
CA ILE A 191 -12.75 27.52 -32.57
C ILE A 191 -14.14 27.36 -33.24
N ILE A 192 -14.84 26.26 -32.98
CA ILE A 192 -16.17 26.00 -33.54
C ILE A 192 -17.18 27.03 -33.01
N GLU A 193 -17.13 27.40 -31.71
CA GLU A 193 -18.00 28.45 -31.16
C GLU A 193 -17.72 29.82 -31.76
N GLU A 194 -16.47 30.19 -32.04
CA GLU A 194 -16.11 31.44 -32.70
C GLU A 194 -16.60 31.45 -34.17
N GLU A 195 -16.34 30.37 -34.93
CA GLU A 195 -16.82 30.26 -36.31
C GLU A 195 -18.36 30.30 -36.42
N LEU A 196 -19.07 29.68 -35.47
CA LEU A 196 -20.53 29.74 -35.43
C LEU A 196 -21.03 31.15 -35.09
N ARG A 197 -20.40 31.87 -34.19
CA ARG A 197 -20.77 33.26 -33.87
C ARG A 197 -20.60 34.18 -35.09
N ASP A 198 -19.51 34.04 -35.80
CA ASP A 198 -19.21 34.86 -37.00
C ASP A 198 -20.14 34.54 -38.17
N SER A 199 -20.72 33.33 -38.19
CA SER A 199 -21.64 32.91 -39.26
C SER A 199 -23.10 33.39 -39.04
N PHE A 200 -23.42 33.87 -37.83
CA PHE A 200 -24.76 34.38 -37.45
C PHE A 200 -24.80 35.87 -37.11
N SER A 201 -23.72 36.58 -37.32
CA SER A 201 -23.64 38.07 -37.22
C SER A 201 -23.60 38.71 -38.59
#